data_900d74bac88d75857e62d3b839680b44
#
_entry.id   900d74bac88d75857e62d3b839680b44
#
_cell.length_a   1.000
_cell.length_b   1.000
_cell.length_c   1.000
_cell.angle_alpha   90.00
_cell.angle_beta   90.00
_cell.angle_gamma   90.00
#
_symmetry.space_group_name_H-M   'P 1'
#
loop_
_entity.id
_entity.type
_entity.pdbx_description
1 polymer ?
#
loop_
_entity_poly.entity_id
_entity_poly.type
_entity_poly.pdbx_seq_one_letter_code
_entity_poly.pdbx_strand_id
1 'polypeptide(L)'
;MATDSSDGHLPALNKGSADKPLRILISWSPSSSGTEALDCAAWLSRTATTQVRVISTVFQPWTTTSLSKLGGKYKKWFKAQKEACAAATHAALDEAGVPRSCWDDKPSLLVDGPSRPQLLTEMAKKFQADLIILGPNQAAPKGRFFAGSTADTLLHYSPQPLGLVPRKVKLSKHGVTRFNFAITERSP
;
A
#
# COMPACT_ATOMS: atom_id res chain seq x y z
N MET A 1 -41.96 -27.85 -5.80
CA MET A 1 -40.49 -27.87 -5.57
C MET A 1 -39.92 -26.56 -6.10
N ALA A 2 -39.75 -25.60 -5.24
CA ALA A 2 -39.14 -24.30 -5.59
C ALA A 2 -37.64 -24.42 -5.35
N THR A 3 -36.83 -24.26 -6.39
CA THR A 3 -35.38 -24.19 -6.32
C THR A 3 -35.03 -22.76 -5.87
N ASP A 4 -34.66 -22.64 -4.62
CA ASP A 4 -34.11 -21.41 -4.04
C ASP A 4 -32.70 -21.21 -4.62
N SER A 5 -32.64 -20.39 -5.65
CA SER A 5 -31.36 -19.88 -6.17
C SER A 5 -30.92 -18.75 -5.26
N SER A 6 -30.23 -19.08 -4.17
CA SER A 6 -29.50 -18.08 -3.41
C SER A 6 -28.34 -17.59 -4.29
N ASP A 7 -28.64 -16.61 -5.15
CA ASP A 7 -27.60 -15.77 -5.76
C ASP A 7 -26.76 -15.18 -4.63
N GLY A 8 -25.57 -15.73 -4.43
CA GLY A 8 -24.56 -15.21 -3.55
C GLY A 8 -24.10 -13.83 -4.04
N HIS A 9 -24.95 -12.84 -3.84
CA HIS A 9 -24.66 -11.45 -4.13
C HIS A 9 -23.59 -11.00 -3.12
N LEU A 10 -22.34 -11.11 -3.53
CA LEU A 10 -21.24 -10.46 -2.80
C LEU A 10 -21.65 -9.01 -2.59
N PRO A 11 -21.64 -8.50 -1.35
CA PRO A 11 -22.01 -7.11 -1.08
C PRO A 11 -21.14 -6.23 -1.95
N ALA A 12 -21.77 -5.46 -2.84
CA ALA A 12 -21.05 -4.46 -3.63
C ALA A 12 -20.27 -3.61 -2.63
N LEU A 13 -18.95 -3.58 -2.75
CA LEU A 13 -18.10 -2.68 -1.99
C LEU A 13 -18.52 -1.26 -2.39
N ASN A 14 -19.47 -0.68 -1.65
CA ASN A 14 -19.93 0.70 -1.81
C ASN A 14 -18.85 1.68 -1.28
N LYS A 15 -17.62 1.46 -1.72
CA LYS A 15 -16.44 2.25 -1.42
C LYS A 15 -16.09 3.11 -2.62
N GLY A 16 -15.49 4.27 -2.36
CA GLY A 16 -15.10 5.21 -3.40
C GLY A 16 -16.13 6.34 -3.63
N SER A 17 -17.13 6.47 -2.76
CA SER A 17 -17.99 7.66 -2.66
C SER A 17 -17.41 8.69 -1.68
N ALA A 18 -17.93 9.91 -1.68
CA ALA A 18 -17.52 10.97 -0.75
C ALA A 18 -17.66 10.55 0.71
N ASP A 19 -18.77 9.86 1.05
CA ASP A 19 -19.05 9.42 2.43
C ASP A 19 -18.27 8.17 2.84
N LYS A 20 -17.80 7.40 1.86
CA LYS A 20 -17.05 6.14 2.06
C LYS A 20 -15.88 6.07 1.09
N PRO A 21 -14.81 6.84 1.31
CA PRO A 21 -13.65 6.80 0.42
C PRO A 21 -12.98 5.43 0.44
N LEU A 22 -12.42 5.03 -0.70
CA LEU A 22 -11.59 3.85 -0.82
C LEU A 22 -10.24 4.13 -0.14
N ARG A 23 -9.94 3.43 0.95
CA ARG A 23 -8.70 3.60 1.72
C ARG A 23 -7.58 2.75 1.15
N ILE A 24 -6.59 3.40 0.59
CA ILE A 24 -5.47 2.76 -0.10
C ILE A 24 -4.20 2.94 0.73
N LEU A 25 -3.61 1.82 1.15
CA LEU A 25 -2.30 1.80 1.77
C LEU A 25 -1.25 1.42 0.72
N ILE A 26 -0.23 2.25 0.57
CA ILE A 26 0.84 2.02 -0.41
C ILE A 26 2.15 1.72 0.33
N SER A 27 2.81 0.63 -0.04
CA SER A 27 4.19 0.38 0.38
C SER A 27 5.15 0.97 -0.64
N TRP A 28 5.83 2.05 -0.25
CA TRP A 28 6.79 2.75 -1.09
C TRP A 28 7.92 3.31 -0.23
N SER A 29 9.07 3.58 -0.84
CA SER A 29 10.23 4.18 -0.17
C SER A 29 10.91 5.17 -1.10
N PRO A 30 11.44 6.30 -0.58
CA PRO A 30 12.22 7.26 -1.36
C PRO A 30 13.45 6.65 -2.06
N SER A 31 13.97 5.54 -1.54
CA SER A 31 15.03 4.76 -2.17
C SER A 31 14.55 3.86 -3.32
N SER A 32 13.25 3.73 -3.52
CA SER A 32 12.67 2.98 -4.64
C SER A 32 12.87 3.75 -5.94
N SER A 33 13.31 3.05 -6.98
CA SER A 33 13.46 3.65 -8.31
C SER A 33 12.14 3.72 -9.09
N GLY A 34 11.04 3.21 -8.54
CA GLY A 34 9.75 3.10 -9.22
C GLY A 34 8.63 3.85 -8.50
N THR A 35 7.76 4.48 -9.27
CA THR A 35 6.57 5.19 -8.80
C THR A 35 5.28 4.44 -9.11
N GLU A 36 5.36 3.24 -9.70
CA GLU A 36 4.22 2.51 -10.26
C GLU A 36 3.06 2.33 -9.26
N ALA A 37 3.37 2.14 -7.98
CA ALA A 37 2.34 2.02 -6.94
C ALA A 37 1.62 3.35 -6.69
N LEU A 38 2.35 4.47 -6.74
CA LEU A 38 1.79 5.82 -6.61
C LEU A 38 0.97 6.19 -7.86
N ASP A 39 1.48 5.87 -9.04
CA ASP A 39 0.78 6.07 -10.31
C ASP A 39 -0.54 5.30 -10.35
N CYS A 40 -0.54 4.07 -9.81
CA CYS A 40 -1.75 3.27 -9.67
C CYS A 40 -2.78 3.93 -8.73
N ALA A 41 -2.34 4.48 -7.60
CA ALA A 41 -3.22 5.20 -6.69
C ALA A 41 -3.79 6.47 -7.35
N ALA A 42 -2.97 7.24 -8.09
CA ALA A 42 -3.41 8.39 -8.85
C ALA A 42 -4.47 8.00 -9.89
N TRP A 43 -4.25 6.89 -10.58
CA TRP A 43 -5.19 6.36 -11.56
C TRP A 43 -6.54 5.96 -10.92
N LEU A 44 -6.52 5.31 -9.75
CA LEU A 44 -7.72 4.97 -8.99
C LEU A 44 -8.48 6.22 -8.55
N SER A 45 -7.76 7.25 -8.14
CA SER A 45 -8.32 8.52 -7.64
C SER A 45 -9.02 9.37 -8.72
N ARG A 46 -8.89 8.99 -10.01
CA ARG A 46 -9.60 9.70 -11.11
C ARG A 46 -11.08 9.40 -11.16
N THR A 47 -11.50 8.23 -10.70
CA THR A 47 -12.89 7.75 -10.82
C THR A 47 -13.53 7.36 -9.50
N ALA A 48 -12.75 7.31 -8.43
CA ALA A 48 -13.24 6.99 -7.09
C ALA A 48 -12.71 8.02 -6.10
N THR A 49 -13.51 8.35 -5.10
CA THR A 49 -13.00 9.09 -3.93
C THR A 49 -12.09 8.15 -3.14
N THR A 50 -10.83 8.52 -3.01
CA THR A 50 -9.82 7.71 -2.33
C THR A 50 -9.28 8.44 -1.12
N GLN A 51 -8.73 7.69 -0.17
CA GLN A 51 -7.91 8.17 0.93
C GLN A 51 -6.59 7.40 0.90
N VAL A 52 -5.50 8.09 0.60
CA VAL A 52 -4.19 7.49 0.32
C VAL A 52 -3.23 7.71 1.46
N ARG A 53 -2.60 6.64 1.92
CA ARG A 53 -1.50 6.65 2.90
C ARG A 53 -0.33 5.82 2.37
N VAL A 54 0.87 6.39 2.46
CA VAL A 54 2.12 5.73 2.05
C VAL A 54 2.89 5.29 3.29
N ILE A 55 3.32 4.04 3.30
CA ILE A 55 4.16 3.46 4.33
C ILE A 55 5.55 3.19 3.77
N SER A 56 6.53 3.80 4.38
CA SER A 56 7.94 3.49 4.18
C SER A 56 8.46 2.70 5.38
N THR A 57 9.28 1.70 5.13
CA THR A 57 9.84 0.87 6.20
C THR A 57 11.35 1.05 6.28
N VAL A 58 11.85 1.23 7.48
CA VAL A 58 13.29 1.20 7.76
C VAL A 58 13.63 -0.16 8.33
N PHE A 59 14.59 -0.83 7.71
CA PHE A 59 15.19 -2.01 8.30
C PHE A 59 16.15 -1.57 9.39
N GLN A 60 15.94 -2.07 10.60
CA GLN A 60 16.93 -1.94 11.66
C GLN A 60 17.88 -3.14 11.60
N PRO A 61 19.11 -2.96 11.13
CA PRO A 61 20.12 -4.02 11.17
C PRO A 61 20.66 -4.26 12.61
N TRP A 62 20.11 -3.53 13.59
CA TRP A 62 20.60 -3.50 14.95
C TRP A 62 19.80 -4.42 15.84
N THR A 63 20.47 -5.25 16.61
CA THR A 63 19.83 -5.99 17.70
C THR A 63 19.27 -5.02 18.75
N THR A 64 18.18 -5.41 19.42
CA THR A 64 17.55 -4.61 20.49
C THR A 64 18.54 -4.10 21.55
N THR A 65 19.61 -4.83 21.80
CA THR A 65 20.70 -4.46 22.71
C THR A 65 21.51 -3.25 22.22
N SER A 66 21.66 -3.09 20.91
CA SER A 66 22.37 -1.94 20.34
C SER A 66 21.53 -0.67 20.36
N LEU A 67 20.20 -0.77 20.22
CA LEU A 67 19.29 0.38 20.27
C LEU A 67 19.23 1.03 21.65
N SER A 68 19.27 0.24 22.72
CA SER A 68 19.30 0.76 24.10
C SER A 68 20.56 1.57 24.37
N LYS A 69 21.69 1.24 23.73
CA LYS A 69 22.96 1.97 23.85
C LYS A 69 23.01 3.25 23.00
N LEU A 70 22.24 3.31 21.90
CA LEU A 70 22.19 4.49 21.01
C LEU A 70 21.26 5.60 21.53
N GLY A 71 20.28 5.26 22.37
CA GLY A 71 19.41 6.19 23.10
C GLY A 71 18.95 7.41 22.29
N GLY A 72 19.37 8.61 22.73
CA GLY A 72 18.98 9.88 22.11
C GLY A 72 19.48 10.08 20.68
N LYS A 73 20.60 9.46 20.29
CA LYS A 73 21.16 9.56 18.92
C LYS A 73 20.24 8.88 17.90
N TYR A 74 19.70 7.71 18.26
CA TYR A 74 18.73 7.00 17.40
C TYR A 74 17.44 7.81 17.23
N LYS A 75 16.88 8.34 18.31
CA LYS A 75 15.66 9.16 18.25
C LYS A 75 15.83 10.37 17.35
N LYS A 76 16.98 11.06 17.45
CA LYS A 76 17.30 12.23 16.61
C LYS A 76 17.43 11.82 15.13
N TRP A 77 18.15 10.75 14.84
CA TRP A 77 18.31 10.19 13.51
C TRP A 77 16.97 9.77 12.92
N PHE A 78 16.18 9.00 13.66
CA PHE A 78 14.87 8.53 13.19
C PHE A 78 13.90 9.69 12.92
N LYS A 79 13.92 10.73 13.75
CA LYS A 79 13.13 11.94 13.52
C LYS A 79 13.53 12.63 12.21
N ALA A 80 14.82 12.80 11.95
CA ALA A 80 15.31 13.38 10.71
C ALA A 80 14.91 12.51 9.49
N GLN A 81 15.03 11.18 9.59
CA GLN A 81 14.60 10.25 8.54
C GLN A 81 13.09 10.36 8.27
N LYS A 82 12.29 10.52 9.31
CA LYS A 82 10.84 10.68 9.19
C LYS A 82 10.47 11.96 8.44
N GLU A 83 11.14 13.07 8.75
CA GLU A 83 10.92 14.35 8.08
C GLU A 83 11.35 14.29 6.61
N ALA A 84 12.53 13.74 6.33
CA ALA A 84 13.02 13.55 4.96
C ALA A 84 12.11 12.61 4.14
N CYS A 85 11.67 11.51 4.76
CA CYS A 85 10.76 10.57 4.12
C CYS A 85 9.40 11.21 3.81
N ALA A 86 8.87 12.02 4.73
CA ALA A 86 7.60 12.72 4.51
C ALA A 86 7.72 13.70 3.35
N ALA A 87 8.77 14.52 3.30
CA ALA A 87 9.00 15.45 2.21
C ALA A 87 9.11 14.73 0.85
N ALA A 88 9.90 13.66 0.78
CA ALA A 88 10.05 12.87 -0.43
C ALA A 88 8.74 12.18 -0.87
N THR A 89 7.95 11.68 0.10
CA THR A 89 6.66 11.06 -0.19
C THR A 89 5.66 12.07 -0.73
N HIS A 90 5.60 13.27 -0.13
CA HIS A 90 4.71 14.33 -0.61
C HIS A 90 5.06 14.75 -2.04
N ALA A 91 6.36 14.95 -2.33
CA ALA A 91 6.82 15.25 -3.67
C ALA A 91 6.44 14.15 -4.67
N ALA A 92 6.63 12.88 -4.30
CA ALA A 92 6.31 11.75 -5.16
C ALA A 92 4.79 11.59 -5.39
N LEU A 93 3.94 11.87 -4.40
CA LEU A 93 2.48 11.88 -4.55
C LEU A 93 2.02 13.01 -5.47
N ASP A 94 2.59 14.21 -5.34
CA ASP A 94 2.32 15.35 -6.22
C ASP A 94 2.77 15.04 -7.68
N GLU A 95 3.97 14.47 -7.86
CA GLU A 95 4.51 14.08 -9.17
C GLU A 95 3.67 12.98 -9.83
N ALA A 96 3.21 11.99 -9.08
CA ALA A 96 2.31 10.95 -9.57
C ALA A 96 0.89 11.49 -9.91
N GLY A 97 0.56 12.71 -9.46
CA GLY A 97 -0.73 13.33 -9.70
C GLY A 97 -1.84 12.81 -8.80
N VAL A 98 -1.52 12.34 -7.59
CA VAL A 98 -2.52 12.01 -6.57
C VAL A 98 -3.10 13.31 -6.01
N PRO A 99 -4.41 13.59 -6.18
CA PRO A 99 -5.01 14.82 -5.67
C PRO A 99 -4.78 14.97 -4.16
N ARG A 100 -4.43 16.16 -3.71
CA ARG A 100 -4.19 16.40 -2.26
C ARG A 100 -5.43 16.16 -1.40
N SER A 101 -6.62 16.35 -1.97
CA SER A 101 -7.89 16.00 -1.32
C SER A 101 -8.06 14.49 -1.05
N CYS A 102 -7.27 13.66 -1.73
CA CYS A 102 -7.23 12.22 -1.54
C CYS A 102 -6.17 11.78 -0.52
N TRP A 103 -5.35 12.70 -0.01
CA TRP A 103 -4.34 12.35 0.99
C TRP A 103 -5.01 12.18 2.35
N ASP A 104 -4.54 11.19 3.09
CA ASP A 104 -4.89 11.03 4.49
C ASP A 104 -4.27 12.15 5.34
N ASP A 105 -4.77 12.37 6.56
CA ASP A 105 -4.19 13.34 7.53
C ASP A 105 -2.70 13.09 7.78
N LYS A 106 -2.28 11.83 7.67
CA LYS A 106 -0.88 11.40 7.76
C LYS A 106 -0.49 10.63 6.50
N PRO A 107 -0.32 11.34 5.36
CA PRO A 107 -0.14 10.68 4.07
C PRO A 107 1.16 9.91 3.96
N SER A 108 2.14 10.21 4.81
CA SER A 108 3.43 9.53 4.88
C SER A 108 3.73 9.03 6.28
N LEU A 109 4.02 7.75 6.41
CA LEU A 109 4.48 7.14 7.65
C LEU A 109 5.79 6.40 7.42
N LEU A 110 6.81 6.76 8.22
CA LEU A 110 8.02 5.96 8.34
C LEU A 110 7.87 5.07 9.57
N VAL A 111 7.95 3.76 9.35
CA VAL A 111 7.86 2.75 10.41
C VAL A 111 9.11 1.88 10.41
N ASP A 112 9.53 1.47 11.59
CA ASP A 112 10.64 0.57 11.80
C ASP A 112 10.19 -0.75 12.40
N GLY A 113 10.88 -1.82 12.09
CA GLY A 113 10.59 -3.13 12.65
C GLY A 113 11.25 -4.28 11.91
N PRO A 114 11.12 -5.49 12.46
CA PRO A 114 11.83 -6.67 11.97
C PRO A 114 11.26 -7.24 10.68
N SER A 115 10.00 -6.98 10.38
CA SER A 115 9.30 -7.60 9.26
C SER A 115 8.40 -6.61 8.53
N ARG A 116 8.72 -6.34 7.26
CA ARG A 116 7.91 -5.46 6.41
C ARG A 116 6.47 -5.96 6.22
N PRO A 117 6.20 -7.26 5.96
CA PRO A 117 4.84 -7.74 5.82
C PRO A 117 4.00 -7.54 7.08
N GLN A 118 4.56 -7.81 8.26
CA GLN A 118 3.85 -7.60 9.53
C GLN A 118 3.51 -6.13 9.74
N LEU A 119 4.47 -5.23 9.52
CA LEU A 119 4.25 -3.78 9.64
C LEU A 119 3.16 -3.30 8.68
N LEU A 120 3.17 -3.76 7.44
CA LEU A 120 2.13 -3.40 6.47
C LEU A 120 0.76 -3.90 6.90
N THR A 121 0.65 -5.13 7.38
CA THR A 121 -0.61 -5.70 7.88
C THR A 121 -1.14 -4.93 9.09
N GLU A 122 -0.28 -4.60 10.06
CA GLU A 122 -0.66 -3.80 11.22
C GLU A 122 -1.11 -2.38 10.84
N MET A 123 -0.37 -1.74 9.94
CA MET A 123 -0.71 -0.39 9.48
C MET A 123 -1.98 -0.39 8.64
N ALA A 124 -2.19 -1.41 7.81
CA ALA A 124 -3.42 -1.58 7.05
C ALA A 124 -4.64 -1.75 7.98
N LYS A 125 -4.50 -2.55 9.04
CA LYS A 125 -5.54 -2.70 10.06
C LYS A 125 -5.81 -1.38 10.79
N LYS A 126 -4.79 -0.65 11.25
CA LYS A 126 -4.94 0.64 11.94
C LYS A 126 -5.56 1.72 11.04
N PHE A 127 -5.21 1.73 9.77
CA PHE A 127 -5.75 2.63 8.77
C PHE A 127 -7.13 2.20 8.26
N GLN A 128 -7.54 0.96 8.55
CA GLN A 128 -8.72 0.31 7.97
C GLN A 128 -8.64 0.31 6.43
N ALA A 129 -7.48 -0.06 5.90
CA ALA A 129 -7.26 -0.09 4.47
C ALA A 129 -8.20 -1.08 3.78
N ASP A 130 -8.79 -0.67 2.67
CA ASP A 130 -9.57 -1.51 1.79
C ASP A 130 -8.69 -2.23 0.76
N LEU A 131 -7.50 -1.64 0.48
CA LEU A 131 -6.54 -2.14 -0.50
C LEU A 131 -5.11 -1.80 -0.07
N ILE A 132 -4.23 -2.78 -0.15
CA ILE A 132 -2.78 -2.56 -0.05
C ILE A 132 -2.19 -2.61 -1.45
N ILE A 133 -1.43 -1.57 -1.85
CA ILE A 133 -0.74 -1.54 -3.14
C ILE A 133 0.76 -1.68 -2.93
N LEU A 134 1.35 -2.61 -3.65
CA LEU A 134 2.79 -2.82 -3.74
C LEU A 134 3.29 -2.53 -5.15
N GLY A 135 4.38 -1.80 -5.25
CA GLY A 135 5.12 -1.65 -6.50
C GLY A 135 5.86 -2.94 -6.90
N PRO A 136 6.49 -2.93 -8.07
CA PRO A 136 7.21 -4.08 -8.58
C PRO A 136 8.42 -4.42 -7.70
N ASN A 137 8.75 -5.71 -7.63
CA ASN A 137 9.99 -6.14 -7.01
C ASN A 137 11.19 -5.68 -7.85
N GLN A 138 12.02 -4.81 -7.28
CA GLN A 138 13.18 -4.24 -7.96
C GLN A 138 14.28 -5.30 -8.26
N ALA A 139 14.34 -6.36 -7.48
CA ALA A 139 15.29 -7.48 -7.67
C ALA A 139 14.79 -8.53 -8.67
N ALA A 140 13.58 -8.39 -9.23
CA ALA A 140 13.07 -9.38 -10.18
C ALA A 140 13.87 -9.36 -11.51
N PRO A 141 14.18 -10.51 -12.08
CA PRO A 141 14.77 -10.61 -13.41
C PRO A 141 13.89 -9.93 -14.47
N LYS A 142 14.53 -9.32 -15.47
CA LYS A 142 13.78 -8.70 -16.58
C LYS A 142 12.91 -9.75 -17.29
N GLY A 143 11.66 -9.39 -17.56
CA GLY A 143 10.73 -10.25 -18.33
C GLY A 143 9.98 -11.30 -17.50
N ARG A 144 10.19 -11.39 -16.20
CA ARG A 144 9.40 -12.25 -15.31
C ARG A 144 8.70 -11.42 -14.24
N PHE A 145 7.43 -11.69 -14.02
CA PHE A 145 6.72 -11.18 -12.85
C PHE A 145 7.16 -11.99 -11.64
N PHE A 146 7.75 -11.31 -10.67
CA PHE A 146 8.13 -11.90 -9.40
C PHE A 146 7.62 -11.00 -8.27
N ALA A 147 6.64 -11.49 -7.54
CA ALA A 147 5.98 -10.73 -6.49
C ALA A 147 6.96 -10.29 -5.37
N GLY A 148 7.97 -11.10 -5.09
CA GLY A 148 8.91 -10.88 -3.99
C GLY A 148 8.38 -11.35 -2.65
N SER A 149 9.27 -11.53 -1.69
CA SER A 149 8.95 -12.13 -0.38
C SER A 149 7.88 -11.35 0.40
N THR A 150 7.88 -10.02 0.32
CA THR A 150 6.86 -9.19 0.99
C THR A 150 5.47 -9.44 0.41
N ALA A 151 5.35 -9.43 -0.91
CA ALA A 151 4.07 -9.66 -1.59
C ALA A 151 3.59 -11.09 -1.39
N ASP A 152 4.50 -12.06 -1.49
CA ASP A 152 4.19 -13.47 -1.26
C ASP A 152 3.65 -13.70 0.16
N THR A 153 4.32 -13.17 1.17
CA THR A 153 3.85 -13.23 2.56
C THR A 153 2.49 -12.56 2.74
N LEU A 154 2.27 -11.39 2.14
CA LEU A 154 0.99 -10.68 2.25
C LEU A 154 -0.14 -11.43 1.54
N LEU A 155 0.12 -12.05 0.39
CA LEU A 155 -0.86 -12.88 -0.30
C LEU A 155 -1.37 -14.05 0.56
N HIS A 156 -0.48 -14.60 1.42
CA HIS A 156 -0.84 -15.71 2.28
C HIS A 156 -1.50 -15.28 3.60
N TYR A 157 -1.13 -14.12 4.14
CA TYR A 157 -1.48 -13.78 5.54
C TYR A 157 -2.25 -12.46 5.70
N SER A 158 -2.32 -11.61 4.68
CA SER A 158 -3.07 -10.35 4.80
C SER A 158 -4.58 -10.59 4.68
N PRO A 159 -5.39 -10.05 5.61
CA PRO A 159 -6.83 -10.07 5.46
C PRO A 159 -7.35 -9.00 4.47
N GLN A 160 -6.50 -8.04 4.07
CA GLN A 160 -6.86 -7.01 3.11
C GLN A 160 -6.50 -7.44 1.69
N PRO A 161 -7.30 -7.05 0.68
CA PRO A 161 -6.96 -7.21 -0.73
C PRO A 161 -5.59 -6.59 -1.07
N LEU A 162 -4.86 -7.23 -1.97
CA LEU A 162 -3.53 -6.83 -2.39
C LEU A 162 -3.49 -6.50 -3.87
N GLY A 163 -3.06 -5.29 -4.21
CA GLY A 163 -2.76 -4.85 -5.56
C GLY A 163 -1.26 -4.93 -5.84
N LEU A 164 -0.87 -5.72 -6.84
CA LEU A 164 0.52 -5.80 -7.30
C LEU A 164 0.65 -5.06 -8.62
N VAL A 165 1.46 -4.00 -8.64
CA VAL A 165 1.65 -3.18 -9.83
C VAL A 165 2.93 -3.61 -10.54
N PRO A 166 2.87 -4.07 -11.80
CA PRO A 166 4.05 -4.48 -12.55
C PRO A 166 4.86 -3.26 -13.01
N ARG A 167 6.13 -3.49 -13.34
CA ARG A 167 6.97 -2.45 -13.95
C ARG A 167 6.38 -1.98 -15.29
N LYS A 168 6.49 -0.68 -15.56
CA LYS A 168 6.06 -0.06 -16.83
C LYS A 168 4.58 -0.33 -17.14
N VAL A 169 3.74 -0.39 -16.12
CA VAL A 169 2.29 -0.52 -16.32
C VAL A 169 1.78 0.66 -17.17
N LYS A 170 0.93 0.37 -18.15
CA LYS A 170 0.23 1.39 -18.93
C LYS A 170 -1.16 1.57 -18.33
N LEU A 171 -1.36 2.66 -17.62
CA LEU A 171 -2.65 3.01 -17.04
C LEU A 171 -3.47 3.87 -18.01
N SER A 172 -4.78 3.64 -18.08
CA SER A 172 -5.66 4.41 -18.94
C SER A 172 -5.77 5.86 -18.45
N LYS A 173 -5.96 6.81 -19.39
CA LYS A 173 -6.15 8.23 -19.05
C LYS A 173 -7.46 8.47 -18.28
N HIS A 174 -8.44 7.59 -18.42
CA HIS A 174 -9.80 7.76 -17.88
C HIS A 174 -10.00 7.16 -16.48
N GLY A 175 -8.96 6.56 -15.88
CA GLY A 175 -9.06 5.89 -14.59
C GLY A 175 -9.75 4.52 -14.68
N VAL A 176 -10.31 4.06 -13.56
CA VAL A 176 -10.95 2.74 -13.43
C VAL A 176 -12.46 2.88 -13.49
N THR A 177 -13.10 2.19 -14.42
CA THR A 177 -14.57 2.14 -14.52
C THR A 177 -15.16 0.95 -13.79
N ARG A 178 -14.38 -0.11 -13.55
CA ARG A 178 -14.82 -1.33 -12.87
C ARG A 178 -13.65 -2.03 -12.19
N PHE A 179 -13.84 -2.44 -10.94
CA PHE A 179 -12.95 -3.33 -10.20
C PHE A 179 -13.57 -4.72 -10.11
N ASN A 180 -12.81 -5.74 -10.46
CA ASN A 180 -13.17 -7.13 -10.19
C ASN A 180 -12.14 -7.70 -9.20
N PHE A 181 -12.60 -8.16 -8.06
CA PHE A 181 -11.78 -8.87 -7.09
C PHE A 181 -11.98 -10.37 -7.26
N ALA A 182 -10.89 -11.12 -7.38
CA ALA A 182 -10.94 -12.56 -7.21
C ALA A 182 -10.73 -12.86 -5.72
N ILE A 183 -11.73 -13.44 -5.08
CA ILE A 183 -11.63 -13.94 -3.71
C ILE A 183 -11.42 -15.44 -3.84
N THR A 184 -10.27 -15.93 -3.41
CA THR A 184 -10.06 -17.36 -3.19
C THR A 184 -10.53 -17.68 -1.78
N GLU A 185 -11.65 -18.38 -1.66
CA GLU A 185 -12.03 -18.98 -0.39
C GLU A 185 -10.96 -20.00 -0.01
N ARG A 186 -10.39 -19.83 1.18
CA ARG A 186 -9.60 -20.89 1.78
C ARG A 186 -10.58 -21.94 2.27
N SER A 187 -10.54 -23.12 1.70
CA SER A 187 -11.13 -24.30 2.34
C SER A 187 -10.47 -24.47 3.72
N PRO A 188 -11.27 -24.79 4.75
CA PRO A 188 -10.79 -25.02 6.11
C PRO A 188 -9.82 -26.19 6.19
#